data_1db64a32b09a4a37d99175321acf5cde
#
_entry.id   1db64a32b09a4a37d99175321acf5cde
#
_cell.length_a   1.000
_cell.length_b   1.000
_cell.length_c   1.000
_cell.angle_alpha   90.00
_cell.angle_beta   90.00
_cell.angle_gamma   90.00
#
_symmetry.space_group_name_H-M   'P 1'
#
loop_
_entity.id
_entity.type
_entity.pdbx_description
1 polymer ?
#
loop_
_entity_poly.entity_id
_entity_poly.type
_entity_poly.pdbx_seq_one_letter_code
_entity_poly.pdbx_strand_id
1 'polypeptide(L)'
;VTDGRVVKGVNFVELRDAGDPVEIARRYDEQGADELTFLDITASSDHRGLILGIIEQVASQVFIPLTVGGGVREVSDVRRLLNAGADKVSINTSAVQNPKLVEEAAGRFGSQCIVVAVDARRVPGSTPVRWEVFTHGGRRSTGLDAVEWGKRMQAAGAGEILLTSMDRDGTKTGFDLEITRAFSEALEIPVIASGGVGGLQDLVDGVLVGKADAVLAASVFHYGEFTVQQAKRFMAQHNIEVRL
;
A
#
# COMPACT_ATOMS: atom_id res chain seq x y z
N VAL A 1 3.01 -5.67 -9.46
CA VAL A 1 3.16 -5.91 -10.90
C VAL A 1 4.61 -6.29 -11.16
N THR A 2 4.86 -7.22 -12.08
CA THR A 2 6.19 -7.56 -12.59
C THR A 2 6.06 -7.93 -14.06
N ASP A 3 7.02 -7.52 -14.90
CA ASP A 3 7.06 -7.81 -16.34
C ASP A 3 5.71 -7.59 -17.06
N GLY A 4 4.97 -6.55 -16.68
CA GLY A 4 3.67 -6.22 -17.26
C GLY A 4 2.51 -7.09 -16.79
N ARG A 5 2.67 -7.93 -15.79
CA ARG A 5 1.64 -8.83 -15.25
C ARG A 5 1.36 -8.54 -13.78
N VAL A 6 0.12 -8.70 -13.37
CA VAL A 6 -0.22 -8.71 -11.94
C VAL A 6 0.22 -10.02 -11.34
N VAL A 7 0.97 -9.94 -10.25
CA VAL A 7 1.44 -11.10 -9.52
C VAL A 7 1.20 -10.94 -8.02
N LYS A 8 1.04 -12.05 -7.32
CA LYS A 8 0.99 -12.09 -5.85
C LYS A 8 1.77 -13.29 -5.34
N GLY A 9 2.53 -13.07 -4.29
CA GLY A 9 3.27 -14.11 -3.57
C GLY A 9 2.99 -14.08 -2.07
N VAL A 10 3.58 -15.00 -1.34
CA VAL A 10 3.61 -15.02 0.12
C VAL A 10 4.96 -14.45 0.57
N ASN A 11 4.96 -13.50 1.51
CA ASN A 11 6.17 -12.83 2.00
C ASN A 11 7.10 -12.33 0.85
N PHE A 12 6.51 -11.80 -0.22
CA PHE A 12 7.21 -11.31 -1.43
C PHE A 12 7.96 -12.38 -2.23
N VAL A 13 7.72 -13.67 -2.00
CA VAL A 13 8.29 -14.81 -2.75
C VAL A 13 7.18 -15.68 -3.34
N GLU A 14 7.54 -16.67 -4.17
CA GLU A 14 6.60 -17.60 -4.83
C GLU A 14 5.50 -16.88 -5.62
N LEU A 15 5.91 -15.94 -6.48
CA LEU A 15 4.99 -15.13 -7.27
C LEU A 15 4.14 -15.98 -8.22
N ARG A 16 2.81 -15.79 -8.14
CA ARG A 16 1.84 -16.38 -9.06
C ARG A 16 1.22 -15.29 -9.90
N ASP A 17 1.07 -15.56 -11.21
CA ASP A 17 0.39 -14.66 -12.14
C ASP A 17 -1.11 -14.58 -11.76
N ALA A 18 -1.63 -13.37 -11.69
CA ALA A 18 -3.03 -13.09 -11.41
C ALA A 18 -3.77 -12.48 -12.62
N GLY A 19 -3.05 -12.12 -13.70
CA GLY A 19 -3.66 -11.67 -14.94
C GLY A 19 -3.16 -10.34 -15.49
N ASP A 20 -3.87 -9.81 -16.47
CA ASP A 20 -3.61 -8.52 -17.08
C ASP A 20 -3.97 -7.37 -16.12
N PRO A 21 -3.08 -6.38 -15.92
CA PRO A 21 -3.31 -5.28 -14.97
C PRO A 21 -4.49 -4.39 -15.33
N VAL A 22 -4.76 -4.16 -16.61
CA VAL A 22 -5.86 -3.30 -17.07
C VAL A 22 -7.20 -4.00 -16.84
N GLU A 23 -7.31 -5.29 -17.18
CA GLU A 23 -8.52 -6.08 -16.95
C GLU A 23 -8.84 -6.22 -15.46
N ILE A 24 -7.81 -6.44 -14.65
CA ILE A 24 -7.96 -6.53 -13.18
C ILE A 24 -8.40 -5.20 -12.59
N ALA A 25 -7.79 -4.09 -13.00
CA ALA A 25 -8.15 -2.76 -12.53
C ALA A 25 -9.61 -2.43 -12.87
N ARG A 26 -10.04 -2.68 -14.12
CA ARG A 26 -11.43 -2.48 -14.52
C ARG A 26 -12.40 -3.32 -13.70
N ARG A 27 -12.08 -4.60 -13.48
CA ARG A 27 -12.90 -5.48 -12.65
C ARG A 27 -13.08 -4.98 -11.23
N TYR A 28 -12.04 -4.37 -10.63
CA TYR A 28 -12.13 -3.81 -9.29
C TYR A 28 -12.93 -2.52 -9.25
N ASP A 29 -12.80 -1.67 -10.25
CA ASP A 29 -13.62 -0.47 -10.40
C ASP A 29 -15.12 -0.86 -10.55
N GLU A 30 -15.42 -1.81 -11.42
CA GLU A 30 -16.78 -2.36 -11.60
C GLU A 30 -17.36 -3.00 -10.33
N GLN A 31 -16.50 -3.58 -9.48
CA GLN A 31 -16.90 -4.12 -8.17
C GLN A 31 -17.03 -3.06 -7.08
N GLY A 32 -16.75 -1.79 -7.40
CA GLY A 32 -16.89 -0.67 -6.48
C GLY A 32 -15.73 -0.54 -5.48
N ALA A 33 -14.50 -0.90 -5.84
CA ALA A 33 -13.33 -0.52 -5.06
C ALA A 33 -13.28 1.01 -4.90
N ASP A 34 -12.76 1.50 -3.79
CA ASP A 34 -12.63 2.94 -3.56
C ASP A 34 -11.34 3.47 -4.15
N GLU A 35 -10.26 2.70 -4.12
CA GLU A 35 -8.96 3.02 -4.67
C GLU A 35 -8.25 1.76 -5.19
N LEU A 36 -7.31 1.96 -6.10
CA LEU A 36 -6.39 0.93 -6.60
C LEU A 36 -4.95 1.25 -6.22
N THR A 37 -4.18 0.23 -5.91
CA THR A 37 -2.75 0.37 -5.66
C THR A 37 -1.96 -0.59 -6.54
N PHE A 38 -1.07 -0.05 -7.38
CA PHE A 38 -0.09 -0.80 -8.15
C PHE A 38 1.30 -0.64 -7.55
N LEU A 39 1.90 -1.76 -7.14
CA LEU A 39 3.28 -1.79 -6.67
C LEU A 39 4.14 -2.56 -7.68
N ASP A 40 5.08 -1.86 -8.32
CA ASP A 40 6.10 -2.50 -9.16
C ASP A 40 7.19 -3.08 -8.25
N ILE A 41 7.21 -4.40 -8.16
CA ILE A 41 8.15 -5.13 -7.29
C ILE A 41 9.48 -5.46 -7.98
N THR A 42 9.57 -5.22 -9.30
CA THR A 42 10.76 -5.49 -10.12
C THR A 42 11.42 -4.23 -10.68
N ALA A 43 11.04 -3.06 -10.21
CA ALA A 43 11.45 -1.77 -10.74
C ALA A 43 12.96 -1.61 -10.90
N SER A 44 13.51 -2.22 -11.94
CA SER A 44 14.83 -1.91 -12.48
C SER A 44 14.72 -0.76 -13.49
N SER A 45 15.88 -0.12 -13.80
CA SER A 45 15.93 0.99 -14.77
C SER A 45 15.36 0.63 -16.14
N ASP A 46 15.44 -0.64 -16.52
CA ASP A 46 15.15 -1.11 -17.88
C ASP A 46 13.63 -1.35 -18.13
N HIS A 47 12.83 -1.48 -17.06
CA HIS A 47 11.39 -1.74 -17.16
C HIS A 47 10.51 -0.52 -16.88
N ARG A 48 11.06 0.68 -16.66
CA ARG A 48 10.28 1.90 -16.35
C ARG A 48 9.30 2.30 -17.45
N GLY A 49 9.67 2.12 -18.71
CA GLY A 49 8.78 2.43 -19.83
C GLY A 49 7.53 1.55 -19.87
N LEU A 50 7.66 0.29 -19.45
CA LEU A 50 6.56 -0.66 -19.42
C LEU A 50 5.50 -0.27 -18.38
N ILE A 51 5.90 0.09 -17.16
CA ILE A 51 4.95 0.47 -16.12
C ILE A 51 4.21 1.76 -16.46
N LEU A 52 4.86 2.75 -17.07
CA LEU A 52 4.20 3.99 -17.50
C LEU A 52 3.09 3.72 -18.50
N GLY A 53 3.35 2.89 -19.52
CA GLY A 53 2.33 2.49 -20.50
C GLY A 53 1.15 1.74 -19.89
N ILE A 54 1.39 0.92 -18.86
CA ILE A 54 0.32 0.24 -18.11
C ILE A 54 -0.51 1.27 -17.33
N ILE A 55 0.14 2.21 -16.65
CA ILE A 55 -0.55 3.27 -15.89
C ILE A 55 -1.45 4.09 -16.82
N GLU A 56 -0.95 4.52 -17.97
CA GLU A 56 -1.73 5.26 -18.98
C GLU A 56 -2.97 4.47 -19.44
N GLN A 57 -2.80 3.18 -19.71
CA GLN A 57 -3.91 2.30 -20.11
C GLN A 57 -4.94 2.13 -18.99
N VAL A 58 -4.50 1.90 -17.75
CA VAL A 58 -5.39 1.78 -16.60
C VAL A 58 -6.13 3.08 -16.34
N ALA A 59 -5.41 4.21 -16.27
CA ALA A 59 -5.99 5.53 -16.03
C ALA A 59 -7.01 5.95 -17.10
N SER A 60 -6.91 5.40 -18.32
CA SER A 60 -7.89 5.66 -19.37
C SER A 60 -9.21 4.87 -19.21
N GLN A 61 -9.25 3.87 -18.35
CA GLN A 61 -10.39 2.95 -18.21
C GLN A 61 -10.95 2.84 -16.79
N VAL A 62 -10.25 3.37 -15.80
CA VAL A 62 -10.60 3.29 -14.38
C VAL A 62 -10.75 4.69 -13.83
N PHE A 63 -11.83 4.92 -13.04
CA PHE A 63 -12.23 6.25 -12.57
C PHE A 63 -12.14 6.39 -11.04
N ILE A 64 -11.54 5.43 -10.37
CA ILE A 64 -11.19 5.51 -8.94
C ILE A 64 -9.71 5.88 -8.78
N PRO A 65 -9.31 6.54 -7.66
CA PRO A 65 -7.93 6.95 -7.46
C PRO A 65 -6.94 5.79 -7.61
N LEU A 66 -5.86 6.06 -8.33
CA LEU A 66 -4.79 5.11 -8.62
C LEU A 66 -3.51 5.53 -7.88
N THR A 67 -3.08 4.70 -6.94
CA THR A 67 -1.77 4.81 -6.28
C THR A 67 -0.76 3.91 -7.00
N VAL A 68 0.39 4.48 -7.36
CA VAL A 68 1.47 3.72 -7.99
C VAL A 68 2.75 3.80 -7.17
N GLY A 69 3.36 2.67 -6.90
CA GLY A 69 4.63 2.57 -6.17
C GLY A 69 5.62 1.60 -6.81
N GLY A 70 6.85 1.67 -6.33
CA GLY A 70 7.97 0.90 -6.84
C GLY A 70 8.89 1.72 -7.76
N GLY A 71 10.20 1.58 -7.56
CA GLY A 71 11.23 2.21 -8.40
C GLY A 71 11.34 3.73 -8.36
N VAL A 72 10.59 4.42 -7.53
CA VAL A 72 10.68 5.88 -7.34
C VAL A 72 11.99 6.22 -6.64
N ARG A 73 12.82 7.06 -7.24
CA ARG A 73 14.15 7.43 -6.71
C ARG A 73 14.34 8.94 -6.57
N GLU A 74 13.63 9.72 -7.38
CA GLU A 74 13.74 11.17 -7.45
C GLU A 74 12.40 11.85 -7.76
N VAL A 75 12.32 13.15 -7.55
CA VAL A 75 11.11 13.95 -7.78
C VAL A 75 10.63 13.88 -9.23
N SER A 76 11.54 13.70 -10.19
CA SER A 76 11.19 13.53 -11.60
C SER A 76 10.44 12.22 -11.87
N ASP A 77 10.70 11.16 -11.09
CA ASP A 77 9.95 9.90 -11.17
C ASP A 77 8.51 10.11 -10.71
N VAL A 78 8.32 10.83 -9.60
CA VAL A 78 6.97 11.21 -9.11
C VAL A 78 6.19 11.94 -10.19
N ARG A 79 6.81 12.96 -10.82
CA ARG A 79 6.17 13.71 -11.91
C ARG A 79 5.77 12.80 -13.07
N ARG A 80 6.64 11.87 -13.47
CA ARG A 80 6.35 10.95 -14.59
C ARG A 80 5.15 10.04 -14.30
N LEU A 81 5.06 9.51 -13.09
CA LEU A 81 3.93 8.67 -12.67
C LEU A 81 2.61 9.46 -12.62
N LEU A 82 2.63 10.67 -12.04
CA LEU A 82 1.46 11.55 -12.03
C LEU A 82 1.03 11.95 -13.45
N ASN A 83 1.97 12.28 -14.34
CA ASN A 83 1.67 12.61 -15.74
C ASN A 83 1.11 11.41 -16.53
N ALA A 84 1.47 10.18 -16.16
CA ALA A 84 0.94 8.95 -16.76
C ALA A 84 -0.48 8.62 -16.27
N GLY A 85 -1.00 9.34 -15.27
CA GLY A 85 -2.37 9.20 -14.77
C GLY A 85 -2.48 8.61 -13.37
N ALA A 86 -1.38 8.45 -12.63
CA ALA A 86 -1.47 8.13 -11.21
C ALA A 86 -1.98 9.35 -10.42
N ASP A 87 -2.86 9.13 -9.45
CA ASP A 87 -3.32 10.15 -8.52
C ASP A 87 -2.37 10.31 -7.34
N LYS A 88 -1.78 9.18 -6.91
CA LYS A 88 -0.86 9.13 -5.78
C LYS A 88 0.38 8.30 -6.13
N VAL A 89 1.52 8.65 -5.54
CA VAL A 89 2.79 7.93 -5.70
C VAL A 89 3.26 7.42 -4.35
N SER A 90 3.53 6.10 -4.29
CA SER A 90 3.99 5.43 -3.08
C SER A 90 5.51 5.28 -3.08
N ILE A 91 6.17 5.72 -1.99
CA ILE A 91 7.62 5.76 -1.82
C ILE A 91 7.99 4.97 -0.57
N ASN A 92 8.90 4.00 -0.68
CA ASN A 92 9.42 3.24 0.46
C ASN A 92 10.95 3.38 0.58
N THR A 93 11.72 2.54 -0.08
CA THR A 93 13.19 2.45 0.05
C THR A 93 13.88 3.79 -0.15
N SER A 94 13.46 4.57 -1.12
CA SER A 94 14.04 5.88 -1.43
C SER A 94 13.74 6.92 -0.35
N ALA A 95 12.59 6.83 0.32
CA ALA A 95 12.29 7.69 1.47
C ALA A 95 13.24 7.41 2.63
N VAL A 96 13.57 6.13 2.89
CA VAL A 96 14.54 5.74 3.93
C VAL A 96 15.94 6.22 3.57
N GLN A 97 16.35 6.08 2.31
CA GLN A 97 17.67 6.51 1.84
C GLN A 97 17.82 8.03 1.79
N ASN A 98 16.77 8.73 1.39
CA ASN A 98 16.74 10.20 1.28
C ASN A 98 15.35 10.74 1.70
N PRO A 99 15.14 11.01 2.99
CA PRO A 99 13.87 11.55 3.48
C PRO A 99 13.45 12.88 2.87
N LYS A 100 14.42 13.68 2.38
CA LYS A 100 14.14 14.95 1.68
C LYS A 100 13.35 14.74 0.38
N LEU A 101 13.42 13.55 -0.22
CA LEU A 101 12.60 13.22 -1.40
C LEU A 101 11.11 13.39 -1.10
N VAL A 102 10.65 12.97 0.09
CA VAL A 102 9.24 13.11 0.50
C VAL A 102 8.88 14.59 0.67
N GLU A 103 9.74 15.37 1.33
CA GLU A 103 9.56 16.81 1.53
C GLU A 103 9.50 17.58 0.19
N GLU A 104 10.44 17.31 -0.71
CA GLU A 104 10.51 17.94 -2.02
C GLU A 104 9.31 17.56 -2.91
N ALA A 105 8.90 16.28 -2.88
CA ALA A 105 7.77 15.79 -3.65
C ALA A 105 6.45 16.38 -3.10
N ALA A 106 6.23 16.36 -1.79
CA ALA A 106 5.07 16.95 -1.15
C ALA A 106 4.97 18.46 -1.39
N GLY A 107 6.09 19.17 -1.28
CA GLY A 107 6.15 20.62 -1.55
C GLY A 107 5.86 20.97 -3.01
N ARG A 108 6.13 20.07 -3.96
CA ARG A 108 5.95 20.30 -5.40
C ARG A 108 4.59 19.85 -5.93
N PHE A 109 4.05 18.74 -5.44
CA PHE A 109 2.84 18.12 -5.97
C PHE A 109 1.66 18.14 -4.98
N GLY A 110 1.91 18.48 -3.72
CA GLY A 110 0.97 18.42 -2.63
C GLY A 110 1.06 17.10 -1.85
N SER A 111 0.82 17.16 -0.54
CA SER A 111 0.85 15.99 0.34
C SER A 111 -0.11 14.89 -0.11
N GLN A 112 -1.28 15.26 -0.62
CA GLN A 112 -2.32 14.34 -1.09
C GLN A 112 -1.85 13.39 -2.20
N CYS A 113 -0.76 13.72 -2.91
CA CYS A 113 -0.18 12.86 -3.95
C CYS A 113 0.91 11.93 -3.42
N ILE A 114 1.31 12.03 -2.13
CA ILE A 114 2.47 11.32 -1.58
C ILE A 114 2.03 10.32 -0.52
N VAL A 115 2.21 9.05 -0.83
CA VAL A 115 2.02 7.92 0.09
C VAL A 115 3.40 7.42 0.50
N VAL A 116 3.67 7.27 1.80
CA VAL A 116 4.88 6.58 2.25
C VAL A 116 4.50 5.14 2.62
N ALA A 117 5.07 4.17 1.89
CA ALA A 117 4.93 2.77 2.22
C ALA A 117 5.95 2.37 3.30
N VAL A 118 5.46 1.68 4.31
CA VAL A 118 6.26 1.20 5.45
C VAL A 118 6.08 -0.31 5.57
N ASP A 119 7.13 -1.06 5.20
CA ASP A 119 7.20 -2.49 5.47
C ASP A 119 7.80 -2.65 6.86
N ALA A 120 7.04 -3.17 7.82
CA ALA A 120 7.44 -3.26 9.20
C ALA A 120 7.41 -4.69 9.73
N ARG A 121 8.36 -5.01 10.60
CA ARG A 121 8.46 -6.29 11.30
C ARG A 121 8.63 -6.07 12.79
N ARG A 122 7.95 -6.89 13.60
CA ARG A 122 8.08 -6.87 15.06
C ARG A 122 9.52 -7.20 15.48
N VAL A 123 10.05 -6.43 16.42
CA VAL A 123 11.36 -6.69 17.03
C VAL A 123 11.19 -7.72 18.14
N PRO A 124 11.74 -8.94 18.00
CA PRO A 124 11.57 -9.99 19.00
C PRO A 124 12.08 -9.57 20.37
N GLY A 125 11.29 -9.84 21.42
CA GLY A 125 11.70 -9.60 22.82
C GLY A 125 11.77 -8.11 23.24
N SER A 126 11.33 -7.18 22.38
CA SER A 126 11.30 -5.76 22.74
C SER A 126 10.26 -5.48 23.83
N THR A 127 10.65 -4.68 24.83
CA THR A 127 9.77 -4.18 25.90
C THR A 127 10.06 -2.69 26.11
N PRO A 128 9.14 -1.78 25.77
CA PRO A 128 7.84 -2.02 25.13
C PRO A 128 7.96 -2.64 23.74
N VAL A 129 6.86 -3.18 23.22
CA VAL A 129 6.80 -3.74 21.88
C VAL A 129 7.17 -2.67 20.84
N ARG A 130 8.03 -3.03 19.89
CA ARG A 130 8.48 -2.16 18.81
C ARG A 130 8.48 -2.90 17.48
N TRP A 131 8.43 -2.15 16.39
CA TRP A 131 8.56 -2.65 15.03
C TRP A 131 9.68 -1.89 14.32
N GLU A 132 10.35 -2.58 13.44
CA GLU A 132 11.45 -2.05 12.65
C GLU A 132 11.05 -1.93 11.19
N VAL A 133 11.46 -0.82 10.56
CA VAL A 133 11.27 -0.58 9.12
C VAL A 133 12.23 -1.44 8.30
N PHE A 134 11.69 -2.04 7.23
CA PHE A 134 12.46 -2.77 6.23
C PHE A 134 12.37 -2.10 4.87
N THR A 135 13.39 -2.34 4.04
CA THR A 135 13.49 -1.81 2.68
C THR A 135 13.76 -2.93 1.67
N HIS A 136 13.77 -2.58 0.38
CA HIS A 136 14.03 -3.52 -0.71
C HIS A 136 13.07 -4.73 -0.71
N GLY A 137 11.77 -4.47 -0.53
CA GLY A 137 10.76 -5.53 -0.47
C GLY A 137 10.98 -6.46 0.74
N GLY A 138 11.23 -5.89 1.92
CA GLY A 138 11.39 -6.64 3.16
C GLY A 138 12.76 -7.33 3.36
N ARG A 139 13.73 -7.10 2.46
CA ARG A 139 15.01 -7.82 2.47
C ARG A 139 16.10 -7.19 3.32
N ARG A 140 15.98 -5.90 3.66
CA ARG A 140 17.00 -5.15 4.40
C ARG A 140 16.41 -4.47 5.60
N SER A 141 16.87 -4.87 6.78
CA SER A 141 16.65 -4.19 8.05
C SER A 141 17.30 -2.81 8.02
N THR A 142 16.68 -1.83 8.66
CA THR A 142 17.16 -0.44 8.70
C THR A 142 17.57 0.01 10.10
N GLY A 143 17.15 -0.68 11.15
CA GLY A 143 17.29 -0.26 12.54
C GLY A 143 16.35 0.87 12.95
N LEU A 144 15.51 1.39 12.06
CA LEU A 144 14.56 2.47 12.34
C LEU A 144 13.32 1.93 13.05
N ASP A 145 12.91 2.58 14.11
CA ASP A 145 11.59 2.34 14.72
C ASP A 145 10.49 2.77 13.76
N ALA A 146 9.53 1.88 13.53
CA ALA A 146 8.53 2.07 12.48
C ALA A 146 7.55 3.22 12.81
N VAL A 147 7.13 3.36 14.08
CA VAL A 147 6.19 4.41 14.50
C VAL A 147 6.87 5.78 14.43
N GLU A 148 8.11 5.89 14.94
CA GLU A 148 8.89 7.13 14.86
C GLU A 148 9.22 7.49 13.39
N TRP A 149 9.43 6.49 12.55
CA TRP A 149 9.57 6.70 11.10
C TRP A 149 8.29 7.27 10.48
N GLY A 150 7.11 6.74 10.83
CA GLY A 150 5.82 7.27 10.39
C GLY A 150 5.64 8.74 10.76
N LYS A 151 5.92 9.12 12.01
CA LYS A 151 5.89 10.53 12.48
C LYS A 151 6.82 11.42 11.66
N ARG A 152 8.03 10.93 11.39
CA ARG A 152 9.00 11.68 10.59
C ARG A 152 8.51 11.88 9.14
N MET A 153 7.85 10.89 8.55
CA MET A 153 7.31 10.99 7.20
C MET A 153 6.10 11.91 7.13
N GLN A 154 5.23 11.89 8.13
CA GLN A 154 4.16 12.88 8.27
C GLN A 154 4.73 14.30 8.35
N ALA A 155 5.75 14.53 9.18
CA ALA A 155 6.41 15.83 9.30
C ALA A 155 7.12 16.25 8.00
N ALA A 156 7.59 15.32 7.19
CA ALA A 156 8.15 15.56 5.87
C ALA A 156 7.08 15.85 4.79
N GLY A 157 5.79 15.76 5.13
CA GLY A 157 4.69 16.08 4.22
C GLY A 157 4.06 14.90 3.50
N ALA A 158 4.28 13.67 3.97
CA ALA A 158 3.48 12.53 3.50
C ALA A 158 1.99 12.77 3.75
N GLY A 159 1.14 12.45 2.79
CA GLY A 159 -0.31 12.57 2.91
C GLY A 159 -0.96 11.32 3.49
N GLU A 160 -0.34 10.15 3.30
CA GLU A 160 -0.85 8.86 3.78
C GLU A 160 0.30 7.91 4.10
N ILE A 161 0.06 6.96 5.00
CA ILE A 161 0.94 5.82 5.26
C ILE A 161 0.30 4.52 4.77
N LEU A 162 0.98 3.81 3.87
CA LEU A 162 0.65 2.43 3.51
C LEU A 162 1.49 1.49 4.37
N LEU A 163 0.87 0.94 5.43
CA LEU A 163 1.54 0.12 6.42
C LEU A 163 1.38 -1.37 6.11
N THR A 164 2.47 -2.06 5.77
CA THR A 164 2.47 -3.51 5.56
C THR A 164 3.18 -4.23 6.71
N SER A 165 2.44 -5.05 7.45
CA SER A 165 3.05 -5.96 8.42
C SER A 165 3.68 -7.15 7.70
N MET A 166 5.00 -7.26 7.77
CA MET A 166 5.74 -8.40 7.22
C MET A 166 5.48 -9.69 7.99
N ASP A 167 5.05 -9.59 9.25
CA ASP A 167 4.72 -10.75 10.08
C ASP A 167 3.38 -11.37 9.65
N ARG A 168 2.53 -10.60 8.96
CA ARG A 168 1.19 -11.01 8.53
C ARG A 168 1.03 -11.15 7.02
N ASP A 169 1.86 -10.50 6.20
CA ASP A 169 1.68 -10.54 4.74
C ASP A 169 1.71 -11.97 4.19
N GLY A 170 0.65 -12.33 3.47
CA GLY A 170 0.46 -13.64 2.86
C GLY A 170 0.00 -14.75 3.81
N THR A 171 -0.10 -14.52 5.13
CA THR A 171 -0.46 -15.56 6.11
C THR A 171 -1.95 -15.88 6.17
N LYS A 172 -2.83 -14.96 5.74
CA LYS A 172 -4.29 -15.06 5.84
C LYS A 172 -4.80 -15.21 7.29
N THR A 173 -4.08 -14.65 8.26
CA THR A 173 -4.42 -14.72 9.70
C THR A 173 -4.90 -13.39 10.28
N GLY A 174 -5.31 -12.47 9.42
CA GLY A 174 -5.75 -11.12 9.75
C GLY A 174 -4.61 -10.10 9.76
N PHE A 175 -4.98 -8.82 9.77
CA PHE A 175 -4.04 -7.71 9.91
C PHE A 175 -3.28 -7.78 11.24
N ASP A 176 -2.10 -7.18 11.28
CA ASP A 176 -1.40 -6.89 12.54
C ASP A 176 -2.06 -5.67 13.22
N LEU A 177 -3.06 -5.95 14.05
CA LEU A 177 -3.88 -4.91 14.67
C LEU A 177 -3.08 -4.07 15.67
N GLU A 178 -2.03 -4.63 16.28
CA GLU A 178 -1.23 -3.93 17.27
C GLU A 178 -0.39 -2.81 16.62
N ILE A 179 0.34 -3.11 15.54
CA ILE A 179 1.10 -2.08 14.82
C ILE A 179 0.18 -1.08 14.11
N THR A 180 -0.92 -1.56 13.51
CA THR A 180 -1.88 -0.70 12.81
C THR A 180 -2.43 0.34 13.77
N ARG A 181 -2.87 -0.08 14.96
CA ARG A 181 -3.35 0.82 16.00
C ARG A 181 -2.27 1.77 16.50
N ALA A 182 -1.03 1.29 16.69
CA ALA A 182 0.07 2.13 17.12
C ALA A 182 0.37 3.26 16.13
N PHE A 183 0.26 2.99 14.82
CA PHE A 183 0.38 4.03 13.79
C PHE A 183 -0.81 4.99 13.80
N SER A 184 -2.04 4.47 13.79
CA SER A 184 -3.25 5.30 13.74
C SER A 184 -3.42 6.21 14.96
N GLU A 185 -2.94 5.78 16.13
CA GLU A 185 -2.95 6.61 17.35
C GLU A 185 -1.79 7.63 17.41
N ALA A 186 -0.70 7.40 16.66
CA ALA A 186 0.49 8.24 16.66
C ALA A 186 0.51 9.28 15.54
N LEU A 187 -0.29 9.13 14.51
CA LEU A 187 -0.30 9.96 13.30
C LEU A 187 -1.64 10.66 13.12
N GLU A 188 -1.62 11.81 12.45
CA GLU A 188 -2.80 12.60 12.09
C GLU A 188 -3.20 12.42 10.61
N ILE A 189 -2.36 11.72 9.83
CA ILE A 189 -2.62 11.39 8.43
C ILE A 189 -3.17 9.96 8.29
N PRO A 190 -3.96 9.66 7.25
CA PRO A 190 -4.55 8.35 7.05
C PRO A 190 -3.53 7.21 7.06
N VAL A 191 -3.91 6.12 7.73
CA VAL A 191 -3.16 4.87 7.78
C VAL A 191 -3.94 3.78 7.04
N ILE A 192 -3.32 3.21 6.02
CA ILE A 192 -3.86 2.11 5.22
C ILE A 192 -3.23 0.82 5.73
N ALA A 193 -4.04 -0.07 6.32
CA ALA A 193 -3.56 -1.37 6.78
C ALA A 193 -3.39 -2.35 5.62
N SER A 194 -2.25 -3.03 5.55
CA SER A 194 -1.90 -3.98 4.51
C SER A 194 -1.22 -5.24 5.08
N GLY A 195 -1.51 -6.38 4.46
CA GLY A 195 -0.92 -7.68 4.78
C GLY A 195 -1.71 -8.49 5.82
N GLY A 196 -2.08 -9.73 5.43
CA GLY A 196 -2.66 -10.71 6.33
C GLY A 196 -4.14 -11.05 6.13
N VAL A 197 -4.89 -10.30 5.30
CA VAL A 197 -6.32 -10.57 5.08
C VAL A 197 -6.57 -11.98 4.58
N GLY A 198 -7.40 -12.73 5.31
CA GLY A 198 -7.88 -14.07 4.97
C GLY A 198 -9.39 -14.16 4.91
N GLY A 199 -10.12 -13.26 5.60
CA GLY A 199 -11.58 -13.29 5.65
C GLY A 199 -12.20 -11.90 5.78
N LEU A 200 -13.54 -11.85 5.68
CA LEU A 200 -14.29 -10.60 5.76
C LEU A 200 -14.16 -9.93 7.14
N GLN A 201 -14.08 -10.73 8.21
CA GLN A 201 -13.92 -10.21 9.57
C GLN A 201 -12.60 -9.45 9.75
N ASP A 202 -11.54 -9.86 9.08
CA ASP A 202 -10.24 -9.19 9.16
C ASP A 202 -10.32 -7.72 8.70
N LEU A 203 -11.17 -7.44 7.69
CA LEU A 203 -11.38 -6.07 7.20
C LEU A 203 -12.08 -5.20 8.26
N VAL A 204 -13.08 -5.77 8.95
CA VAL A 204 -13.77 -5.12 10.07
C VAL A 204 -12.80 -4.85 11.22
N ASP A 205 -12.01 -5.85 11.61
CA ASP A 205 -11.04 -5.74 12.70
C ASP A 205 -9.95 -4.71 12.39
N GLY A 206 -9.51 -4.63 11.13
CA GLY A 206 -8.55 -3.63 10.67
C GLY A 206 -9.02 -2.21 10.94
N VAL A 207 -10.31 -1.91 10.70
CA VAL A 207 -10.90 -0.60 10.93
C VAL A 207 -11.27 -0.40 12.40
N LEU A 208 -12.04 -1.30 13.01
CA LEU A 208 -12.60 -1.08 14.36
C LEU A 208 -11.56 -1.29 15.47
N VAL A 209 -10.68 -2.28 15.34
CA VAL A 209 -9.67 -2.61 16.36
C VAL A 209 -8.33 -1.97 16.01
N GLY A 210 -7.88 -2.12 14.76
CA GLY A 210 -6.64 -1.53 14.26
C GLY A 210 -6.72 -0.01 14.08
N LYS A 211 -7.94 0.55 14.03
CA LYS A 211 -8.21 1.99 13.78
C LYS A 211 -7.66 2.49 12.44
N ALA A 212 -7.50 1.59 11.46
CA ALA A 212 -7.08 1.99 10.13
C ALA A 212 -8.16 2.86 9.46
N ASP A 213 -7.74 3.86 8.70
CA ASP A 213 -8.62 4.71 7.87
C ASP A 213 -9.03 3.99 6.58
N ALA A 214 -8.17 3.10 6.09
CA ALA A 214 -8.44 2.24 4.95
C ALA A 214 -7.78 0.87 5.12
N VAL A 215 -8.30 -0.13 4.40
CA VAL A 215 -7.78 -1.50 4.39
C VAL A 215 -7.47 -1.93 2.96
N LEU A 216 -6.28 -2.47 2.76
CA LEU A 216 -5.80 -2.97 1.48
C LEU A 216 -5.72 -4.49 1.52
N ALA A 217 -6.33 -5.14 0.54
CA ALA A 217 -6.24 -6.58 0.34
C ALA A 217 -5.95 -6.91 -1.13
N ALA A 218 -5.25 -8.00 -1.37
CA ALA A 218 -4.89 -8.44 -2.71
C ALA A 218 -5.35 -9.88 -3.00
N SER A 219 -4.80 -10.88 -2.32
CA SER A 219 -5.02 -12.30 -2.66
C SER A 219 -6.48 -12.69 -2.67
N VAL A 220 -7.24 -12.29 -1.65
CA VAL A 220 -8.66 -12.64 -1.49
C VAL A 220 -9.52 -12.11 -2.65
N PHE A 221 -9.16 -10.94 -3.19
CA PHE A 221 -9.84 -10.35 -4.35
C PHE A 221 -9.30 -10.91 -5.67
N HIS A 222 -7.97 -11.08 -5.81
CA HIS A 222 -7.36 -11.63 -7.02
C HIS A 222 -7.86 -13.03 -7.32
N TYR A 223 -7.99 -13.87 -6.30
CA TYR A 223 -8.42 -15.26 -6.42
C TYR A 223 -9.93 -15.46 -6.25
N GLY A 224 -10.69 -14.36 -6.06
CA GLY A 224 -12.15 -14.41 -6.00
C GLY A 224 -12.72 -15.14 -4.78
N GLU A 225 -11.99 -15.14 -3.65
CA GLU A 225 -12.49 -15.74 -2.41
C GLU A 225 -13.75 -15.01 -1.93
N PHE A 226 -13.79 -13.70 -2.11
CA PHE A 226 -14.97 -12.84 -2.03
C PHE A 226 -14.78 -11.59 -2.89
N THR A 227 -15.89 -10.91 -3.20
CA THR A 227 -15.88 -9.69 -4.01
C THR A 227 -15.71 -8.45 -3.13
N VAL A 228 -15.30 -7.32 -3.74
CA VAL A 228 -15.25 -6.02 -3.06
C VAL A 228 -16.64 -5.64 -2.52
N GLN A 229 -17.70 -5.88 -3.28
CA GLN A 229 -19.08 -5.63 -2.84
C GLN A 229 -19.47 -6.46 -1.61
N GLN A 230 -19.07 -7.75 -1.57
CA GLN A 230 -19.31 -8.59 -0.38
C GLN A 230 -18.57 -8.05 0.84
N ALA A 231 -17.30 -7.64 0.66
CA ALA A 231 -16.50 -7.01 1.70
C ALA A 231 -17.19 -5.75 2.26
N LYS A 232 -17.58 -4.83 1.38
CA LYS A 232 -18.25 -3.57 1.77
C LYS A 232 -19.59 -3.81 2.47
N ARG A 233 -20.42 -4.71 1.96
CA ARG A 233 -21.69 -5.06 2.63
C ARG A 233 -21.47 -5.63 4.02
N PHE A 234 -20.46 -6.48 4.17
CA PHE A 234 -20.09 -7.04 5.48
C PHE A 234 -19.59 -5.95 6.44
N MET A 235 -18.75 -5.04 5.98
CA MET A 235 -18.28 -3.89 6.77
C MET A 235 -19.46 -2.97 7.20
N ALA A 236 -20.37 -2.69 6.27
CA ALA A 236 -21.57 -1.89 6.56
C ALA A 236 -22.46 -2.53 7.64
N GLN A 237 -22.60 -3.86 7.66
CA GLN A 237 -23.33 -4.59 8.72
C GLN A 237 -22.70 -4.42 10.12
N HIS A 238 -21.41 -4.06 10.17
CA HIS A 238 -20.69 -3.76 11.40
C HIS A 238 -20.56 -2.26 11.68
N ASN A 239 -21.45 -1.44 11.09
CA ASN A 239 -21.51 0.01 11.25
C ASN A 239 -20.24 0.75 10.80
N ILE A 240 -19.50 0.20 9.85
CA ILE A 240 -18.42 0.90 9.17
C ILE A 240 -19.01 1.62 7.95
N GLU A 241 -18.79 2.93 7.87
CA GLU A 241 -19.22 3.73 6.73
C GLU A 241 -18.42 3.35 5.50
N VAL A 242 -19.09 2.86 4.45
CA VAL A 242 -18.52 2.48 3.18
C VAL A 242 -19.41 2.95 2.02
N ARG A 243 -18.81 3.29 0.91
CA ARG A 243 -19.54 3.56 -0.33
C ARG A 243 -19.99 2.23 -0.94
N LEU A 244 -21.29 1.97 -0.99
CA LEU A 244 -21.90 0.78 -1.61
C LEU A 244 -22.16 0.99 -3.10
#